data_f5985d1f96fc4acb8c5661a639df17af
#
_entry.id   f5985d1f96fc4acb8c5661a639df17af
#
_cell.length_a   1.000
_cell.length_b   1.000
_cell.length_c   1.000
_cell.angle_alpha   90.00
_cell.angle_beta   90.00
_cell.angle_gamma   90.00
#
_symmetry.space_group_name_H-M   'P 1'
#
loop_
_entity.id
_entity.type
_entity.pdbx_description
1 polymer ?
#
loop_
_entity_poly.entity_id
_entity_poly.type
_entity_poly.pdbx_seq_one_letter_code
_entity_poly.pdbx_strand_id
1 'polypeptide(L)'
;MGRGKRAKKEVVFVVRIVPVRIGGKTAVGVEVRLPKTTLLAIDAGIGYIMCGALDIRLLDERLKDRGVVAGRAVGVRTLEELLEAPLEAVTKEAERLGVRPGMAGKEAVARMMGLEEPSVPDHAVR
;
A
#
# COMPACT_ATOMS: atom_id res chain seq x y z
N MET A 1 24.96 17.06 -29.16
CA MET A 1 24.88 17.38 -28.58
C MET A 1 24.08 17.59 -27.46
N GLY A 2 23.47 18.35 -27.12
CA GLY A 2 22.80 18.55 -25.90
C GLY A 2 21.71 17.60 -25.62
N ARG A 3 21.23 16.95 -26.59
CA ARG A 3 20.22 16.07 -26.40
C ARG A 3 20.50 15.01 -25.45
N GLY A 4 21.58 14.42 -25.51
CA GLY A 4 21.87 13.35 -24.61
C GLY A 4 21.78 13.78 -23.18
N LYS A 5 22.17 14.98 -22.90
CA LYS A 5 22.11 15.42 -21.55
C LYS A 5 20.74 15.56 -21.05
N ARG A 6 19.86 16.02 -21.87
CA ARG A 6 18.53 16.17 -21.45
C ARG A 6 17.94 14.85 -21.12
N ALA A 7 18.17 13.87 -21.93
CA ALA A 7 17.61 12.57 -21.68
C ALA A 7 18.07 12.04 -20.35
N LYS A 8 19.29 12.23 -20.00
CA LYS A 8 19.76 11.77 -18.73
C LYS A 8 19.07 12.40 -17.59
N LYS A 9 18.81 13.68 -17.65
CA LYS A 9 18.15 14.31 -16.56
C LYS A 9 16.75 13.83 -16.42
N GLU A 10 16.14 13.52 -17.52
CA GLU A 10 14.74 13.18 -17.44
C GLU A 10 14.46 11.82 -16.91
N VAL A 11 15.44 10.93 -16.94
CA VAL A 11 15.16 9.61 -16.42
C VAL A 11 15.42 9.46 -14.96
N VAL A 12 15.86 10.52 -14.32
CA VAL A 12 16.14 10.40 -12.91
C VAL A 12 14.86 10.49 -12.11
N PHE A 13 14.72 9.67 -11.07
CA PHE A 13 13.61 9.75 -10.13
C PHE A 13 12.24 9.39 -10.67
N VAL A 14 12.19 8.50 -11.61
CA VAL A 14 10.89 7.99 -12.04
C VAL A 14 10.34 7.01 -11.01
N VAL A 15 11.19 6.24 -10.39
CA VAL A 15 10.79 5.25 -9.41
C VAL A 15 11.55 5.48 -8.12
N ARG A 16 10.83 5.47 -7.00
CA ARG A 16 11.44 5.65 -5.70
C ARG A 16 10.98 4.53 -4.79
N ILE A 17 11.92 3.91 -4.09
CA ILE A 17 11.62 2.83 -3.15
C ILE A 17 12.16 3.25 -1.80
N VAL A 18 11.30 3.26 -0.79
CA VAL A 18 11.70 3.72 0.54
C VAL A 18 11.23 2.75 1.61
N PRO A 19 11.96 2.64 2.71
CA PRO A 19 11.50 1.82 3.81
C PRO A 19 10.40 2.55 4.58
N VAL A 20 9.41 1.80 5.01
CA VAL A 20 8.30 2.33 5.80
C VAL A 20 8.26 1.53 7.09
N ARG A 21 8.58 2.18 8.21
CA ARG A 21 8.64 1.49 9.49
C ARG A 21 7.28 1.48 10.16
N ILE A 22 6.81 0.30 10.50
CA ILE A 22 5.54 0.12 11.16
C ILE A 22 5.77 -0.80 12.35
N GLY A 23 5.69 -0.27 13.55
CA GLY A 23 5.74 -1.09 14.74
C GLY A 23 6.94 -2.01 14.83
N GLY A 24 8.11 -1.54 14.47
CA GLY A 24 9.30 -2.37 14.56
C GLY A 24 9.59 -3.20 13.34
N LYS A 25 8.67 -3.27 12.40
CA LYS A 25 8.91 -3.97 11.15
C LYS A 25 9.01 -2.96 10.02
N THR A 26 9.49 -3.39 8.88
CA THR A 26 9.72 -2.50 7.77
C THR A 26 8.97 -3.01 6.54
N ALA A 27 8.10 -2.18 6.03
CA ALA A 27 7.42 -2.42 4.77
C ALA A 27 8.17 -1.64 3.69
N VAL A 28 7.80 -1.85 2.44
CA VAL A 28 8.48 -1.21 1.33
C VAL A 28 7.51 -0.28 0.63
N GLY A 29 7.82 1.00 0.63
CA GLY A 29 7.02 1.99 -0.08
C GLY A 29 7.56 2.13 -1.49
N VAL A 30 6.65 2.21 -2.47
CA VAL A 30 7.00 2.32 -3.87
C VAL A 30 6.25 3.51 -4.46
N GLU A 31 6.98 4.37 -5.11
CA GLU A 31 6.39 5.54 -5.76
C GLU A 31 6.86 5.54 -7.20
N VAL A 32 5.93 5.56 -8.14
CA VAL A 32 6.27 5.61 -9.56
C VAL A 32 5.65 6.86 -10.14
N ARG A 33 6.49 7.77 -10.61
CA ARG A 33 6.02 9.03 -11.15
C ARG A 33 5.85 8.91 -12.65
N LEU A 34 4.63 9.00 -13.09
CA LEU A 34 4.29 8.94 -14.50
C LEU A 34 3.70 10.29 -14.90
N PRO A 35 3.60 10.57 -16.19
CA PRO A 35 3.01 11.84 -16.62
C PRO A 35 1.62 11.99 -16.03
N LYS A 36 1.44 13.06 -15.28
CA LYS A 36 0.14 13.41 -14.69
C LYS A 36 -0.42 12.37 -13.73
N THR A 37 0.37 11.41 -13.32
CA THR A 37 -0.10 10.35 -12.44
C THR A 37 1.06 9.85 -11.60
N THR A 38 0.81 9.62 -10.33
CA THR A 38 1.79 8.99 -9.46
C THR A 38 1.18 7.74 -8.88
N LEU A 39 1.85 6.62 -9.06
CA LEU A 39 1.40 5.36 -8.49
C LEU A 39 2.09 5.17 -7.15
N LEU A 40 1.32 4.77 -6.15
CA LEU A 40 1.82 4.60 -4.79
C LEU A 40 1.40 3.23 -4.29
N ALA A 41 2.33 2.53 -3.67
CA ALA A 41 2.03 1.23 -3.09
C ALA A 41 2.91 1.02 -1.87
N ILE A 42 2.42 0.26 -0.91
CA ILE A 42 3.21 -0.14 0.24
C ILE A 42 3.09 -1.65 0.36
N ASP A 43 4.22 -2.32 0.18
CA ASP A 43 4.30 -3.77 0.17
C ASP A 43 4.56 -4.24 1.60
N ALA A 44 3.63 -5.00 2.14
CA ALA A 44 3.71 -5.50 3.51
C ALA A 44 4.18 -6.96 3.56
N GLY A 45 4.65 -7.50 2.45
CA GLY A 45 5.16 -8.86 2.41
C GLY A 45 4.13 -9.85 1.89
N ILE A 46 3.07 -10.08 2.63
CA ILE A 46 2.03 -10.99 2.17
C ILE A 46 0.92 -10.28 1.43
N GLY A 47 0.93 -8.95 1.51
CA GLY A 47 -0.11 -8.16 0.85
C GLY A 47 0.39 -6.76 0.67
N TYR A 48 -0.49 -5.88 0.18
CA TYR A 48 -0.09 -4.50 -0.06
C TYR A 48 -1.30 -3.57 -0.07
N ILE A 49 -1.03 -2.28 0.07
CA ILE A 49 -2.06 -1.26 -0.16
C ILE A 49 -1.57 -0.38 -1.31
N MET A 50 -2.51 0.16 -2.07
CA MET A 50 -2.20 0.98 -3.23
C MET A 50 -3.17 2.12 -3.37
N CYS A 51 -2.78 3.07 -4.20
CA CYS A 51 -3.63 4.19 -4.53
C CYS A 51 -4.78 3.72 -5.45
N GLY A 52 -5.55 4.68 -5.94
CA GLY A 52 -6.74 4.37 -6.72
C GLY A 52 -6.52 3.65 -8.03
N ALA A 53 -5.26 3.43 -8.42
CA ALA A 53 -4.98 2.69 -9.63
C ALA A 53 -5.26 1.19 -9.49
N LEU A 54 -5.39 0.72 -8.25
CA LEU A 54 -5.64 -0.70 -8.00
C LEU A 54 -7.10 -1.04 -8.26
N ASP A 55 -7.35 -2.15 -8.92
CA ASP A 55 -8.70 -2.61 -9.19
C ASP A 55 -9.01 -3.80 -8.30
N ILE A 56 -9.72 -3.56 -7.20
CA ILE A 56 -10.04 -4.59 -6.22
C ILE A 56 -10.95 -5.66 -6.83
N ARG A 57 -11.91 -5.25 -7.64
CA ARG A 57 -12.83 -6.23 -8.23
C ARG A 57 -12.10 -7.22 -9.12
N LEU A 58 -11.11 -6.73 -9.86
CA LEU A 58 -10.35 -7.61 -10.72
C LEU A 58 -9.65 -8.67 -9.89
N LEU A 59 -9.08 -8.27 -8.75
CA LEU A 59 -8.37 -9.21 -7.90
C LEU A 59 -9.32 -10.25 -7.29
N ASP A 60 -10.52 -9.82 -6.91
CA ASP A 60 -11.47 -10.73 -6.27
C ASP A 60 -12.15 -11.64 -7.27
N GLU A 61 -12.40 -11.17 -8.48
CA GLU A 61 -13.22 -11.92 -9.41
C GLU A 61 -12.41 -12.63 -10.48
N ARG A 62 -11.41 -11.96 -11.04
CA ARG A 62 -10.66 -12.54 -12.13
C ARG A 62 -9.38 -13.22 -11.67
N LEU A 63 -8.85 -12.79 -10.54
CA LEU A 63 -7.60 -13.34 -10.03
C LEU A 63 -7.80 -13.97 -8.67
N LYS A 64 -9.01 -14.43 -8.38
CA LYS A 64 -9.31 -14.96 -7.05
C LYS A 64 -8.44 -16.14 -6.68
N ASP A 65 -8.01 -16.91 -7.66
CA ASP A 65 -7.18 -18.08 -7.37
C ASP A 65 -5.83 -17.70 -6.80
N ARG A 66 -5.42 -16.46 -6.94
CA ARG A 66 -4.13 -16.02 -6.40
C ARG A 66 -4.21 -15.67 -4.93
N GLY A 67 -5.41 -15.46 -4.40
CA GLY A 67 -5.56 -15.12 -2.98
C GLY A 67 -4.88 -13.83 -2.62
N VAL A 68 -5.01 -12.79 -3.44
CA VAL A 68 -4.31 -11.53 -3.22
C VAL A 68 -4.87 -10.80 -2.02
N VAL A 69 -3.97 -10.38 -1.13
CA VAL A 69 -4.33 -9.57 0.03
C VAL A 69 -3.99 -8.13 -0.31
N ALA A 70 -5.00 -7.30 -0.52
CA ALA A 70 -4.74 -5.94 -0.95
C ALA A 70 -5.85 -4.99 -0.50
N GLY A 71 -5.48 -3.70 -0.37
CA GLY A 71 -6.42 -2.63 -0.08
C GLY A 71 -6.12 -1.43 -0.95
N ARG A 72 -7.15 -0.62 -1.18
CA ARG A 72 -7.08 0.51 -2.08
C ARG A 72 -7.52 1.78 -1.36
N ALA A 73 -6.74 2.85 -1.50
CA ALA A 73 -7.13 4.16 -0.98
C ALA A 73 -7.13 5.13 -2.16
N VAL A 74 -8.16 5.95 -2.26
CA VAL A 74 -8.28 6.88 -3.37
C VAL A 74 -7.92 8.29 -2.92
N GLY A 75 -7.50 9.10 -3.87
CA GLY A 75 -7.23 10.51 -3.58
C GLY A 75 -5.91 10.78 -2.89
N VAL A 76 -5.03 9.79 -2.80
CA VAL A 76 -3.76 9.97 -2.10
C VAL A 76 -2.69 10.36 -3.11
N ARG A 77 -1.75 11.20 -2.70
CA ARG A 77 -0.69 11.69 -3.56
C ARG A 77 0.70 11.39 -3.04
N THR A 78 0.82 10.97 -1.80
CA THR A 78 2.12 10.66 -1.21
C THR A 78 2.00 9.37 -0.43
N LEU A 79 3.14 8.76 -0.13
CA LEU A 79 3.15 7.56 0.68
C LEU A 79 2.62 7.84 2.08
N GLU A 80 2.91 9.03 2.61
CA GLU A 80 2.39 9.42 3.91
C GLU A 80 0.87 9.48 3.89
N GLU A 81 0.31 10.03 2.82
CA GLU A 81 -1.13 10.10 2.72
C GLU A 81 -1.74 8.71 2.60
N LEU A 82 -1.06 7.82 1.88
CA LEU A 82 -1.54 6.45 1.74
C LEU A 82 -1.59 5.74 3.08
N LEU A 83 -0.65 6.02 3.96
CA LEU A 83 -0.65 5.44 5.29
C LEU A 83 -1.79 5.96 6.15
N GLU A 84 -2.18 7.21 5.97
CA GLU A 84 -3.21 7.81 6.82
C GLU A 84 -4.62 7.69 6.28
N ALA A 85 -4.76 7.51 4.98
CA ALA A 85 -6.09 7.52 4.37
C ALA A 85 -6.87 6.26 4.70
N PRO A 86 -8.20 6.37 4.80
CA PRO A 86 -9.00 5.18 4.99
C PRO A 86 -9.06 4.40 3.68
N LEU A 87 -9.00 3.09 3.79
CA LEU A 87 -9.12 2.24 2.61
C LEU A 87 -10.54 2.29 2.08
N GLU A 88 -10.67 2.44 0.78
CA GLU A 88 -11.98 2.51 0.17
C GLU A 88 -12.53 1.09 -0.07
N ALA A 89 -11.63 0.16 -0.44
CA ALA A 89 -12.03 -1.20 -0.74
C ALA A 89 -10.88 -2.13 -0.41
N VAL A 90 -11.19 -3.37 -0.07
CA VAL A 90 -10.17 -4.38 0.24
C VAL A 90 -10.60 -5.69 -0.40
N THR A 91 -9.64 -6.58 -0.66
CA THR A 91 -9.96 -7.88 -1.21
C THR A 91 -10.57 -8.77 -0.12
N LYS A 92 -11.22 -9.84 -0.54
CA LYS A 92 -11.80 -10.78 0.40
C LYS A 92 -10.73 -11.46 1.23
N GLU A 93 -9.57 -11.72 0.65
CA GLU A 93 -8.49 -12.31 1.41
C GLU A 93 -7.99 -11.35 2.47
N ALA A 94 -7.97 -10.05 2.18
CA ALA A 94 -7.58 -9.07 3.18
C ALA A 94 -8.59 -9.07 4.32
N GLU A 95 -9.87 -9.22 4.00
CA GLU A 95 -10.89 -9.25 5.05
C GLU A 95 -10.67 -10.41 6.00
N ARG A 96 -10.18 -11.53 5.51
CA ARG A 96 -9.91 -12.67 6.37
C ARG A 96 -8.82 -12.39 7.38
N LEU A 97 -7.96 -11.44 7.09
CA LEU A 97 -6.91 -11.05 8.02
C LEU A 97 -7.37 -9.92 8.93
N GLY A 98 -8.61 -9.50 8.80
CA GLY A 98 -9.12 -8.42 9.63
C GLY A 98 -8.94 -7.04 9.05
N VAL A 99 -8.55 -6.95 7.77
CA VAL A 99 -8.43 -5.65 7.12
C VAL A 99 -9.80 -5.28 6.57
N ARG A 100 -10.25 -4.05 6.87
CA ARG A 100 -11.60 -3.64 6.52
C ARG A 100 -11.60 -2.31 5.79
N PRO A 101 -12.58 -2.06 4.94
CA PRO A 101 -12.76 -0.72 4.41
C PRO A 101 -12.95 0.26 5.56
N GLY A 102 -12.39 1.45 5.39
CA GLY A 102 -12.42 2.47 6.42
C GLY A 102 -11.23 2.46 7.34
N MET A 103 -10.47 1.37 7.35
CA MET A 103 -9.28 1.26 8.16
C MET A 103 -8.18 2.11 7.56
N ALA A 104 -7.39 2.77 8.40
CA ALA A 104 -6.27 3.57 7.89
C ALA A 104 -5.23 2.66 7.24
N GLY A 105 -4.56 3.15 6.21
CA GLY A 105 -3.58 2.35 5.49
C GLY A 105 -2.52 1.76 6.41
N LYS A 106 -2.01 2.56 7.34
CA LYS A 106 -0.94 2.06 8.22
C LYS A 106 -1.43 0.93 9.10
N GLU A 107 -2.69 0.98 9.49
CA GLU A 107 -3.26 -0.08 10.31
C GLU A 107 -3.39 -1.36 9.50
N ALA A 108 -3.80 -1.22 8.25
CA ALA A 108 -3.92 -2.38 7.37
C ALA A 108 -2.55 -3.01 7.14
N VAL A 109 -1.52 -2.19 6.91
CA VAL A 109 -0.18 -2.71 6.71
C VAL A 109 0.28 -3.46 7.96
N ALA A 110 0.02 -2.89 9.13
CA ALA A 110 0.40 -3.55 10.37
C ALA A 110 -0.28 -4.90 10.50
N ARG A 111 -1.56 -4.96 10.15
CA ARG A 111 -2.30 -6.20 10.23
C ARG A 111 -1.72 -7.24 9.27
N MET A 112 -1.39 -6.82 8.07
CA MET A 112 -0.80 -7.73 7.09
C MET A 112 0.56 -8.23 7.54
N MET A 113 1.29 -7.43 8.31
CA MET A 113 2.59 -7.83 8.79
C MET A 113 2.53 -8.64 10.08
N GLY A 114 1.34 -8.93 10.55
CA GLY A 114 1.17 -9.72 11.74
C GLY A 114 1.37 -8.96 13.04
N LEU A 115 1.32 -7.63 12.99
CA LEU A 115 1.47 -6.83 14.19
C LEU A 115 0.13 -6.71 14.89
N GLU A 116 0.16 -6.78 16.21
CA GLU A 116 -1.05 -6.66 16.96
C GLU A 116 -1.43 -5.24 17.14
N GLU A 117 -2.71 -5.00 17.28
CA GLU A 117 -3.15 -3.67 17.53
C GLU A 117 -2.82 -3.26 18.92
N PRO A 118 -2.34 -2.07 19.10
CA PRO A 118 -1.98 -1.61 20.42
C PRO A 118 -3.14 -1.64 21.40
N SER A 119 -4.31 -1.50 20.90
CA SER A 119 -5.45 -1.43 21.81
C SER A 119 -5.86 -2.74 22.37
N VAL A 120 -5.24 -3.77 21.88
CA VAL A 120 -5.70 -5.03 22.36
C VAL A 120 -4.95 -5.37 23.51
N PRO A 121 -4.93 -4.85 24.28
CA PRO A 121 -4.15 -5.15 25.32
C PRO A 121 -4.86 -5.86 26.25
N ASP A 122 -5.27 -5.76 26.24
CA ASP A 122 -5.75 -6.25 27.05
C ASP A 122 -5.81 -7.34 26.93
N HIS A 123 -5.46 -7.56 26.25
CA HIS A 123 -5.42 -8.56 26.20
C HIS A 123 -4.93 -8.92 26.96
N ALA A 124 -4.82 -8.46 27.04
CA ALA A 124 -4.26 -8.72 27.69
C ALA A 124 -4.99 -9.02 28.57
N VAL A 125 -5.58 -8.93 28.46
CA VAL A 125 -6.17 -9.05 29.22
C VAL A 125 -6.73 -10.00 29.14
N ARG A 126 -6.73 -10.41 28.90
CA ARG A 126 -7.10 -11.21 28.80
C ARG A 126 -6.92 -11.92 29.16
#